data_df580bb56a2e521fe82ba91a7fd2d7ca
#
_entry.id   df580bb56a2e521fe82ba91a7fd2d7ca
#
_cell.length_a   1.000
_cell.length_b   1.000
_cell.length_c   1.000
_cell.angle_alpha   90.00
_cell.angle_beta   90.00
_cell.angle_gamma   90.00
#
_symmetry.space_group_name_H-M   'P 1'
#
loop_
_entity.id
_entity.type
_entity.pdbx_description
1 polymer ?
#
loop_
_entity_poly.entity_id
_entity_poly.type
_entity_poly.pdbx_seq_one_letter_code
_entity_poly.pdbx_strand_id
1 'polypeptide(L)'
;MNFEEIYKIVPKPHIPEKLPVELSEVLYDCEIIKLISKANNAMGAYRGFLLNTINPMLLIAPLMSQEAVLSSKLEGTHATIEDFINYDAGNEVHVSKDEMQEVMNYRSALFYALDKMSTMSD
;
A
#
# COMPACT_ATOMS: atom_id res chain seq x y z
N MET A 1 -19.44 43.12 -3.03
CA MET A 1 -18.37 42.24 -3.49
C MET A 1 -18.68 41.87 -4.93
N ASN A 2 -17.86 42.33 -5.87
CA ASN A 2 -18.12 42.19 -7.32
C ASN A 2 -17.65 40.74 -7.74
N PHE A 3 -18.32 40.12 -8.71
CA PHE A 3 -17.97 38.80 -9.22
C PHE A 3 -16.50 38.72 -9.66
N GLU A 4 -15.92 39.78 -10.20
CA GLU A 4 -14.49 39.84 -10.58
C GLU A 4 -13.52 39.77 -9.37
N GLU A 5 -13.93 40.18 -8.18
CA GLU A 5 -13.11 40.10 -6.98
C GLU A 5 -13.10 38.66 -6.40
N ILE A 6 -14.18 37.89 -6.59
CA ILE A 6 -14.28 36.50 -6.16
C ILE A 6 -13.33 35.63 -7.02
N TYR A 7 -13.24 35.85 -8.31
CA TYR A 7 -12.33 35.13 -9.23
C TYR A 7 -10.84 35.33 -8.92
N LYS A 8 -10.48 36.43 -8.23
CA LYS A 8 -9.09 36.68 -7.81
C LYS A 8 -8.66 35.86 -6.58
N ILE A 9 -9.63 35.34 -5.81
CA ILE A 9 -9.39 34.63 -4.55
C ILE A 9 -9.37 33.10 -4.78
N VAL A 10 -9.93 32.60 -5.88
CA VAL A 10 -9.93 31.18 -6.20
C VAL A 10 -8.52 30.78 -6.68
N PRO A 11 -7.82 29.88 -5.99
CA PRO A 11 -6.52 29.39 -6.45
C PRO A 11 -6.67 28.80 -7.86
N LYS A 12 -5.78 29.16 -8.77
CA LYS A 12 -5.77 28.54 -10.10
C LYS A 12 -5.55 27.03 -9.92
N PRO A 13 -6.33 26.18 -10.62
CA PRO A 13 -6.10 24.74 -10.55
C PRO A 13 -4.68 24.42 -11.00
N HIS A 14 -4.02 23.54 -10.24
CA HIS A 14 -2.72 23.02 -10.62
C HIS A 14 -2.88 22.14 -11.87
N ILE A 15 -2.18 22.50 -12.93
CA ILE A 15 -2.09 21.67 -14.14
C ILE A 15 -0.76 20.95 -14.07
N PRO A 16 -0.75 19.62 -13.83
CA PRO A 16 0.49 18.86 -13.74
C PRO A 16 1.20 18.81 -15.09
N GLU A 17 2.51 18.66 -15.06
CA GLU A 17 3.32 18.45 -16.24
C GLU A 17 2.96 17.13 -16.93
N LYS A 18 3.19 17.04 -18.24
CA LYS A 18 2.94 15.80 -18.98
C LYS A 18 3.91 14.72 -18.56
N LEU A 19 3.41 13.50 -18.42
CA LEU A 19 4.25 12.33 -18.18
C LEU A 19 4.83 11.80 -19.51
N PRO A 20 6.05 11.24 -19.51
CA PRO A 20 6.99 11.14 -18.38
C PRO A 20 7.63 12.49 -18.04
N VAL A 21 7.84 12.77 -16.75
CA VAL A 21 8.63 13.93 -16.31
C VAL A 21 10.12 13.63 -16.60
N GLU A 22 10.83 14.58 -17.19
CA GLU A 22 12.27 14.45 -17.35
C GLU A 22 12.98 14.58 -16.00
N LEU A 23 13.40 13.41 -15.47
CA LEU A 23 14.06 13.30 -14.16
C LEU A 23 15.58 13.29 -14.27
N SER A 24 16.15 13.67 -15.41
CA SER A 24 17.58 13.54 -15.67
C SER A 24 18.46 14.19 -14.59
N GLU A 25 18.15 15.39 -14.14
CA GLU A 25 18.90 16.07 -13.08
C GLU A 25 18.71 15.40 -11.70
N VAL A 26 17.51 14.91 -11.41
CA VAL A 26 17.19 14.23 -10.15
C VAL A 26 17.84 12.86 -10.06
N LEU A 27 17.89 12.12 -11.18
CA LEU A 27 18.50 10.76 -11.22
C LEU A 27 20.02 10.77 -11.04
N TYR A 28 20.70 11.89 -11.30
CA TYR A 28 22.13 12.03 -11.07
C TYR A 28 22.50 12.57 -9.69
N ASP A 29 21.51 12.82 -8.81
CA ASP A 29 21.79 13.19 -7.44
C ASP A 29 22.42 12.01 -6.67
N CYS A 30 23.61 12.25 -6.12
CA CYS A 30 24.35 11.24 -5.37
C CYS A 30 23.58 10.71 -4.14
N GLU A 31 22.72 11.52 -3.53
CA GLU A 31 21.91 11.09 -2.40
C GLU A 31 20.82 10.14 -2.86
N ILE A 32 20.15 10.42 -3.97
CA ILE A 32 19.14 9.54 -4.57
C ILE A 32 19.76 8.21 -4.98
N ILE A 33 20.94 8.22 -5.62
CA ILE A 33 21.66 6.98 -6.00
C ILE A 33 21.99 6.14 -4.74
N LYS A 34 22.44 6.76 -3.65
CA LYS A 34 22.69 6.08 -2.38
C LYS A 34 21.41 5.46 -1.79
N LEU A 35 20.30 6.20 -1.84
CA LEU A 35 19.00 5.70 -1.34
C LEU A 35 18.49 4.52 -2.19
N ILE A 36 18.60 4.61 -3.51
CA ILE A 36 18.26 3.51 -4.42
C ILE A 36 19.13 2.28 -4.12
N SER A 37 20.45 2.46 -3.96
CA SER A 37 21.36 1.37 -3.62
C SER A 37 21.01 0.72 -2.29
N LYS A 38 20.69 1.54 -1.27
CA LYS A 38 20.26 1.05 0.06
C LYS A 38 18.94 0.27 -0.03
N ALA A 39 17.97 0.77 -0.80
CA ALA A 39 16.70 0.09 -1.02
C ALA A 39 16.90 -1.25 -1.73
N ASN A 40 17.69 -1.27 -2.81
CA ASN A 40 18.01 -2.50 -3.55
C ASN A 40 18.72 -3.54 -2.68
N ASN A 41 19.66 -3.12 -1.82
CA ASN A 41 20.32 -4.03 -0.89
C ASN A 41 19.35 -4.62 0.13
N ALA A 42 18.43 -3.82 0.68
CA ALA A 42 17.42 -4.29 1.61
C ALA A 42 16.45 -5.28 0.93
N MET A 43 16.01 -4.98 -0.29
CA MET A 43 15.16 -5.89 -1.08
C MET A 43 15.89 -7.20 -1.42
N GLY A 44 17.18 -7.13 -1.79
CA GLY A 44 18.01 -8.30 -2.06
C GLY A 44 18.17 -9.20 -0.82
N ALA A 45 18.44 -8.60 0.34
CA ALA A 45 18.54 -9.33 1.61
C ALA A 45 17.20 -9.99 1.98
N TYR A 46 16.09 -9.28 1.84
CA TYR A 46 14.75 -9.81 2.09
C TYR A 46 14.41 -10.97 1.15
N ARG A 47 14.70 -10.82 -0.15
CA ARG A 47 14.52 -11.89 -1.13
C ARG A 47 15.35 -13.13 -0.76
N GLY A 48 16.63 -12.94 -0.39
CA GLY A 48 17.48 -14.03 0.06
C GLY A 48 16.93 -14.75 1.29
N PHE A 49 16.36 -14.01 2.23
CA PHE A 49 15.70 -14.56 3.41
C PHE A 49 14.45 -15.38 3.05
N LEU A 50 13.59 -14.87 2.17
CA LEU A 50 12.40 -15.61 1.71
C LEU A 50 12.75 -16.90 0.98
N LEU A 51 13.78 -16.89 0.11
CA LEU A 51 14.22 -18.07 -0.63
C LEU A 51 14.76 -19.19 0.28
N ASN A 52 15.29 -18.86 1.47
CA ASN A 52 15.78 -19.81 2.45
C ASN A 52 14.73 -20.22 3.48
N THR A 53 13.52 -19.66 3.40
CA THR A 53 12.42 -19.97 4.31
C THR A 53 11.59 -21.12 3.75
N ILE A 54 11.34 -22.16 4.56
CA ILE A 54 10.59 -23.36 4.15
C ILE A 54 9.16 -22.99 3.69
N ASN A 55 8.54 -22.03 4.37
CA ASN A 55 7.22 -21.52 3.99
C ASN A 55 7.20 -19.99 4.07
N PRO A 56 7.50 -19.31 2.95
CA PRO A 56 7.50 -17.84 2.90
C PRO A 56 6.15 -17.20 3.28
N MET A 57 5.04 -17.93 3.08
CA MET A 57 3.70 -17.42 3.40
C MET A 57 3.50 -17.15 4.89
N LEU A 58 4.20 -17.85 5.78
CA LEU A 58 4.18 -17.55 7.21
C LEU A 58 4.67 -16.13 7.55
N LEU A 59 5.53 -15.58 6.69
CA LEU A 59 6.07 -14.23 6.85
C LEU A 59 5.25 -13.19 6.05
N ILE A 60 4.73 -13.59 4.90
CA ILE A 60 4.01 -12.71 3.99
C ILE A 60 2.56 -12.47 4.46
N ALA A 61 1.87 -13.53 4.93
CA ALA A 61 0.47 -13.44 5.29
C ALA A 61 0.16 -12.39 6.39
N PRO A 62 0.96 -12.25 7.47
CA PRO A 62 0.77 -11.17 8.44
C PRO A 62 0.94 -9.78 7.85
N LEU A 63 1.91 -9.60 6.93
CA LEU A 63 2.13 -8.32 6.24
C LEU A 63 0.95 -7.96 5.34
N MET A 64 0.38 -8.94 4.63
CA MET A 64 -0.81 -8.73 3.81
C MET A 64 -2.04 -8.39 4.65
N SER A 65 -2.18 -8.97 5.83
CA SER A 65 -3.25 -8.64 6.76
C SER A 65 -3.08 -7.21 7.29
N GLN A 66 -1.85 -6.82 7.63
CA GLN A 66 -1.55 -5.45 8.05
C GLN A 66 -1.81 -4.43 6.93
N GLU A 67 -1.43 -4.75 5.70
CA GLU A 67 -1.71 -3.92 4.53
C GLU A 67 -3.23 -3.73 4.34
N ALA A 68 -4.01 -4.82 4.42
CA ALA A 68 -5.46 -4.75 4.29
C ALA A 68 -6.09 -3.83 5.35
N VAL A 69 -5.67 -3.94 6.61
CA VAL A 69 -6.15 -3.08 7.70
C VAL A 69 -5.76 -1.61 7.46
N LEU A 70 -4.50 -1.34 7.09
CA LEU A 70 -4.02 0.03 6.89
C LEU A 70 -4.68 0.69 5.68
N SER A 71 -4.85 -0.04 4.59
CA SER A 71 -5.50 0.48 3.38
C SER A 71 -6.98 0.75 3.59
N SER A 72 -7.72 -0.16 4.22
CA SER A 72 -9.13 0.06 4.58
C SER A 72 -9.30 1.25 5.54
N LYS A 73 -8.31 1.47 6.41
CA LYS A 73 -8.29 2.63 7.32
C LYS A 73 -8.21 3.96 6.58
N LEU A 74 -7.51 4.02 5.44
CA LEU A 74 -7.49 5.21 4.57
C LEU A 74 -8.85 5.48 3.93
N GLU A 75 -9.67 4.47 3.76
CA GLU A 75 -11.04 4.56 3.22
C GLU A 75 -12.10 4.82 4.31
N GLY A 76 -11.68 4.86 5.58
CA GLY A 76 -12.52 5.27 6.69
C GLY A 76 -12.92 4.18 7.68
N THR A 77 -12.40 2.96 7.56
CA THR A 77 -12.64 1.92 8.58
C THR A 77 -11.86 2.22 9.86
N HIS A 78 -12.38 1.76 10.99
CA HIS A 78 -11.75 1.89 12.30
C HIS A 78 -11.10 0.60 12.79
N ALA A 79 -11.14 -0.46 11.98
CA ALA A 79 -10.56 -1.75 12.31
C ALA A 79 -9.06 -1.66 12.62
N THR A 80 -8.63 -2.41 13.63
CA THR A 80 -7.23 -2.57 14.00
C THR A 80 -6.72 -3.94 13.58
N ILE A 81 -5.40 -4.13 13.58
CA ILE A 81 -4.82 -5.46 13.32
C ILE A 81 -5.21 -6.47 14.41
N GLU A 82 -5.42 -6.01 15.63
CA GLU A 82 -5.88 -6.83 16.75
C GLU A 82 -7.33 -7.29 16.52
N ASP A 83 -8.22 -6.38 16.10
CA ASP A 83 -9.59 -6.75 15.72
C ASP A 83 -9.60 -7.77 14.59
N PHE A 84 -8.74 -7.57 13.58
CA PHE A 84 -8.61 -8.49 12.45
C PHE A 84 -8.19 -9.90 12.92
N ILE A 85 -7.16 -10.01 13.77
CA ILE A 85 -6.66 -11.29 14.28
C ILE A 85 -7.73 -11.98 15.12
N ASN A 86 -8.42 -11.24 15.99
CA ASN A 86 -9.50 -11.77 16.81
C ASN A 86 -10.68 -12.26 15.96
N TYR A 87 -11.08 -11.49 14.96
CA TYR A 87 -12.14 -11.87 14.05
C TYR A 87 -11.80 -13.12 13.22
N ASP A 88 -10.58 -13.19 12.67
CA ASP A 88 -10.09 -14.35 11.92
C ASP A 88 -10.02 -15.63 12.81
N ALA A 89 -9.80 -15.46 14.12
CA ALA A 89 -9.85 -16.51 15.11
C ALA A 89 -11.28 -16.88 15.59
N GLY A 90 -12.31 -16.19 15.08
CA GLY A 90 -13.72 -16.42 15.44
C GLY A 90 -14.15 -15.77 16.75
N ASN A 91 -13.39 -14.83 17.27
CA ASN A 91 -13.72 -14.06 18.46
C ASN A 91 -14.60 -12.85 18.13
N GLU A 92 -15.30 -12.32 19.14
CA GLU A 92 -16.01 -11.07 19.03
C GLU A 92 -15.03 -9.89 18.97
N VAL A 93 -15.36 -8.89 18.14
CA VAL A 93 -14.58 -7.66 17.98
C VAL A 93 -15.46 -6.43 18.21
N HIS A 94 -14.83 -5.29 18.51
CA HIS A 94 -15.54 -4.05 18.83
C HIS A 94 -15.99 -3.25 17.59
N VAL A 95 -15.42 -3.55 16.43
CA VAL A 95 -15.79 -2.92 15.17
C VAL A 95 -16.99 -3.61 14.52
N SER A 96 -17.68 -2.91 13.63
CA SER A 96 -18.85 -3.46 12.94
C SER A 96 -18.46 -4.65 12.05
N LYS A 97 -19.41 -5.57 11.84
CA LYS A 97 -19.20 -6.70 10.93
C LYS A 97 -18.93 -6.25 9.49
N ASP A 98 -19.54 -5.13 9.09
CA ASP A 98 -19.38 -4.58 7.75
C ASP A 98 -17.95 -4.07 7.54
N GLU A 99 -17.38 -3.35 8.52
CA GLU A 99 -15.98 -2.91 8.47
C GLU A 99 -15.01 -4.09 8.43
N MET A 100 -15.25 -5.13 9.26
CA MET A 100 -14.42 -6.34 9.21
C MET A 100 -14.53 -7.07 7.87
N GLN A 101 -15.73 -7.13 7.30
CA GLN A 101 -15.94 -7.76 6.00
C GLN A 101 -15.19 -6.99 4.88
N GLU A 102 -15.14 -5.67 4.96
CA GLU A 102 -14.38 -4.84 4.03
C GLU A 102 -12.89 -5.16 4.08
N VAL A 103 -12.29 -5.22 5.28
CA VAL A 103 -10.89 -5.62 5.46
C VAL A 103 -10.62 -7.04 4.94
N MET A 104 -11.52 -7.98 5.21
CA MET A 104 -11.41 -9.36 4.73
C MET A 104 -11.49 -9.44 3.20
N ASN A 105 -12.37 -8.66 2.59
CA ASN A 105 -12.50 -8.57 1.14
C ASN A 105 -11.22 -7.99 0.51
N TYR A 106 -10.65 -6.94 1.09
CA TYR A 106 -9.39 -6.36 0.65
C TYR A 106 -8.25 -7.40 0.68
N ARG A 107 -8.09 -8.09 1.81
CA ARG A 107 -7.10 -9.18 1.94
C ARG A 107 -7.30 -10.26 0.88
N SER A 108 -8.55 -10.70 0.68
CA SER A 108 -8.87 -11.72 -0.32
C SER A 108 -8.54 -11.27 -1.74
N ALA A 109 -8.79 -10.01 -2.06
CA ALA A 109 -8.45 -9.42 -3.34
C ALA A 109 -6.93 -9.37 -3.57
N LEU A 110 -6.12 -9.05 -2.53
CA LEU A 110 -4.66 -9.09 -2.60
C LEU A 110 -4.15 -10.50 -2.90
N PHE A 111 -4.64 -11.52 -2.20
CA PHE A 111 -4.25 -12.92 -2.45
C PHE A 111 -4.62 -13.36 -3.86
N TYR A 112 -5.84 -13.03 -4.30
CA TYR A 112 -6.29 -13.34 -5.65
C TYR A 112 -5.42 -12.67 -6.72
N ALA A 113 -5.07 -11.38 -6.53
CA ALA A 113 -4.21 -10.65 -7.46
C ALA A 113 -2.82 -11.27 -7.56
N LEU A 114 -2.21 -11.63 -6.42
CA LEU A 114 -0.90 -12.28 -6.40
C LEU A 114 -0.90 -13.64 -7.09
N ASP A 115 -1.94 -14.45 -6.86
CA ASP A 115 -2.12 -15.75 -7.54
C ASP A 115 -2.20 -15.55 -9.07
N LYS A 116 -3.01 -14.59 -9.52
CA LYS A 116 -3.12 -14.28 -10.95
C LYS A 116 -1.83 -13.76 -11.56
N MET A 117 -1.12 -12.89 -10.86
CA MET A 117 0.18 -12.37 -11.35
C MET A 117 1.21 -13.49 -11.49
N SER A 118 1.23 -14.46 -10.57
CA SER A 118 2.16 -15.59 -10.66
C SER A 118 1.87 -16.48 -11.88
N THR A 119 0.60 -16.64 -12.26
CA THR A 119 0.18 -17.44 -13.43
C THR A 119 0.31 -16.71 -14.77
N MET A 120 0.47 -15.39 -14.77
CA MET A 120 0.62 -14.57 -15.98
C MET A 120 2.10 -14.31 -16.34
N SER A 121 3.03 -14.70 -15.48
CA SER A 121 4.48 -14.51 -15.68
C SER A 121 5.15 -15.66 -16.47
N ASP A 122 4.41 -16.67 -16.82
CA ASP A 122 4.80 -17.78 -17.68
C ASP A 122 4.26 -17.57 -19.12
#